data_215d5ef4877792360b938e10867d04df
#
_entry.id   215d5ef4877792360b938e10867d04df
#
_cell.length_a   1.000
_cell.length_b   1.000
_cell.length_c   1.000
_cell.angle_alpha   90.00
_cell.angle_beta   90.00
_cell.angle_gamma   90.00
#
_symmetry.space_group_name_H-M   'P 1'
#
loop_
_entity.id
_entity.type
_entity.pdbx_description
1 polymer ?
#
loop_
_entity_poly.entity_id
_entity_poly.type
_entity_poly.pdbx_seq_one_letter_code
_entity_poly.pdbx_strand_id
1 'polypeptide(L)'
;EGKYGVYDNKNQKVIPMEYDLIRTGKINYLVTKDKTQSVWDFNGNCIKELNDYGYDSVIGDLYLKKISLSEGIRYFDMNENITDADSIEYNSETGIYNILKYSEDPEQQETYQLIDENGEIVYEVTNRESDEKAYIISSLSKNMIKIARSVFFYNSLYTDGPAYFYNLKEQKQIDTSYTSIYGIANHEFLGKREDGIDIYDEDGNKIHSFDLSDYESIQYEYDSSLIVVQYGETWRVYDEDGNDLMGERFQDVRFIGEFLELKNMDGECGVIDEKGNVVIPFGDLYEVDYDETYQGEEIKAMSAVAGKLYVVTEKTRDDLLNLHIF
;
A
#
# COMPACT_ATOMS: atom_id res chain seq x y z
N GLU A 1 11.94 9.39 36.40
CA GLU A 1 11.20 9.22 35.13
C GLU A 1 12.22 9.02 34.00
N GLY A 2 11.95 8.04 33.10
CA GLY A 2 12.86 7.70 32.02
C GLY A 2 12.92 8.80 30.96
N LYS A 3 14.08 8.94 30.32
CA LYS A 3 14.26 9.78 29.14
C LYS A 3 14.37 8.90 27.91
N TYR A 4 14.00 9.44 26.76
CA TYR A 4 14.00 8.77 25.46
C TYR A 4 15.13 9.28 24.58
N GLY A 5 15.62 8.43 23.71
CA GLY A 5 16.59 8.72 22.67
C GLY A 5 16.42 7.72 21.51
N VAL A 6 17.08 7.95 20.40
CA VAL A 6 17.05 7.07 19.22
C VAL A 6 18.44 6.54 18.93
N TYR A 7 18.53 5.25 18.63
CA TYR A 7 19.72 4.56 18.17
C TYR A 7 19.42 3.87 16.84
N ASP A 8 20.39 3.84 15.94
CA ASP A 8 20.28 3.12 14.67
C ASP A 8 20.47 1.59 14.88
N ASN A 9 20.36 0.83 13.82
CA ASN A 9 20.55 -0.63 13.82
C ASN A 9 22.00 -1.08 14.09
N LYS A 10 22.97 -0.13 14.15
CA LYS A 10 24.38 -0.35 14.51
C LYS A 10 24.68 0.12 15.93
N ASN A 11 23.64 0.43 16.73
CA ASN A 11 23.75 1.00 18.07
C ASN A 11 24.47 2.37 18.12
N GLN A 12 24.46 3.12 17.01
CA GLN A 12 24.95 4.49 17.00
C GLN A 12 23.82 5.42 17.45
N LYS A 13 24.17 6.37 18.30
CA LYS A 13 23.21 7.33 18.83
C LYS A 13 22.83 8.34 17.76
N VAL A 14 21.54 8.35 17.40
CA VAL A 14 20.92 9.31 16.48
C VAL A 14 20.37 10.52 17.25
N ILE A 15 19.56 10.27 18.29
CA ILE A 15 19.03 11.32 19.18
C ILE A 15 19.47 10.99 20.61
N PRO A 16 20.04 11.97 21.38
CA PRO A 16 20.46 11.75 22.76
C PRO A 16 19.32 11.27 23.66
N MET A 17 19.65 10.46 24.69
CA MET A 17 18.68 9.95 25.67
C MET A 17 18.40 11.03 26.75
N GLU A 18 17.75 12.10 26.38
CA GLU A 18 17.45 13.24 27.27
C GLU A 18 16.07 13.86 27.08
N TYR A 19 15.26 13.29 26.23
CA TYR A 19 13.95 13.82 25.83
C TYR A 19 12.81 13.14 26.60
N ASP A 20 11.71 13.87 26.80
CA ASP A 20 10.53 13.40 27.53
C ASP A 20 9.65 12.49 26.68
N LEU A 21 9.63 12.74 25.38
CA LEU A 21 8.86 11.96 24.41
C LEU A 21 9.48 12.08 23.01
N ILE A 22 9.49 11.01 22.25
CA ILE A 22 9.84 10.97 20.84
C ILE A 22 8.74 10.22 20.11
N ARG A 23 8.15 10.85 19.09
CA ARG A 23 7.19 10.23 18.17
C ARG A 23 7.82 10.11 16.81
N THR A 24 7.71 8.93 16.21
CA THR A 24 8.25 8.65 14.89
C THR A 24 7.19 8.97 13.85
N GLY A 25 7.50 9.85 12.91
CA GLY A 25 6.74 10.10 11.70
C GLY A 25 7.22 9.23 10.53
N LYS A 26 6.70 9.49 9.34
CA LYS A 26 7.09 8.78 8.11
C LYS A 26 8.54 9.06 7.67
N ILE A 27 9.03 10.28 7.88
CA ILE A 27 10.38 10.73 7.44
C ILE A 27 11.14 11.51 8.53
N ASN A 28 10.58 11.68 9.72
CA ASN A 28 11.12 12.52 10.78
C ASN A 28 10.67 12.06 12.17
N TYR A 29 11.21 12.72 13.19
CA TYR A 29 10.80 12.58 14.59
C TYR A 29 10.21 13.89 15.10
N LEU A 30 9.12 13.80 15.88
CA LEU A 30 8.67 14.89 16.75
C LEU A 30 9.20 14.64 18.17
N VAL A 31 10.09 15.49 18.60
CA VAL A 31 10.82 15.35 19.86
C VAL A 31 10.33 16.38 20.88
N THR A 32 10.07 15.94 22.10
CA THR A 32 9.58 16.78 23.20
C THR A 32 10.58 16.80 24.34
N LYS A 33 10.92 17.99 24.85
CA LYS A 33 11.75 18.21 26.03
C LYS A 33 11.24 19.43 26.79
N ASP A 34 10.98 19.28 28.10
CA ASP A 34 10.58 20.38 29.00
C ASP A 34 9.41 21.25 28.46
N LYS A 35 8.40 20.59 27.84
CA LYS A 35 7.27 21.24 27.16
C LYS A 35 7.63 22.07 25.93
N THR A 36 8.80 21.87 25.36
CA THR A 36 9.15 22.37 24.03
C THR A 36 9.13 21.22 23.03
N GLN A 37 8.82 21.51 21.79
CA GLN A 37 8.81 20.50 20.71
C GLN A 37 9.73 20.93 19.58
N SER A 38 10.33 19.95 18.94
CA SER A 38 11.18 20.15 17.77
C SER A 38 11.05 18.99 16.79
N VAL A 39 11.26 19.28 15.52
CA VAL A 39 11.27 18.30 14.43
C VAL A 39 12.71 17.92 14.10
N TRP A 40 12.98 16.62 13.98
CA TRP A 40 14.31 16.08 13.72
C TRP A 40 14.25 15.13 12.54
N ASP A 41 15.28 15.13 11.69
CA ASP A 41 15.44 14.14 10.63
C ASP A 41 15.88 12.78 11.19
N PHE A 42 15.84 11.75 10.37
CA PHE A 42 16.30 10.41 10.74
C PHE A 42 17.82 10.29 10.91
N ASN A 43 18.59 11.32 10.52
CA ASN A 43 20.02 11.40 10.76
C ASN A 43 20.37 12.05 12.11
N GLY A 44 19.37 12.55 12.86
CA GLY A 44 19.56 13.17 14.16
C GLY A 44 19.88 14.66 14.11
N ASN A 45 19.53 15.34 13.02
CA ASN A 45 19.62 16.80 12.92
C ASN A 45 18.28 17.44 13.31
N CYS A 46 18.31 18.47 14.15
CA CYS A 46 17.15 19.29 14.41
C CYS A 46 16.84 20.15 13.17
N ILE A 47 15.70 19.89 12.54
CA ILE A 47 15.22 20.63 11.37
C ILE A 47 14.53 21.91 11.79
N LYS A 48 13.70 21.85 12.83
CA LYS A 48 12.85 22.94 13.27
C LYS A 48 12.60 22.90 14.76
N GLU A 49 12.80 24.00 15.46
CA GLU A 49 12.26 24.25 16.81
C GLU A 49 10.87 24.86 16.67
N LEU A 50 9.89 24.33 17.39
CA LEU A 50 8.50 24.79 17.35
C LEU A 50 8.28 25.81 18.49
N ASN A 51 7.53 26.88 18.18
CA ASN A 51 7.22 27.94 19.15
C ASN A 51 6.05 27.54 20.06
N ASP A 52 5.14 26.72 19.56
CA ASP A 52 3.99 26.21 20.30
C ASP A 52 4.24 24.73 20.75
N TYR A 53 3.36 24.25 21.62
CA TYR A 53 3.43 22.91 22.20
C TYR A 53 2.10 22.17 22.00
N GLY A 54 2.18 20.84 22.02
CA GLY A 54 1.00 19.97 21.95
C GLY A 54 0.72 19.42 20.56
N TYR A 55 1.68 19.55 19.64
CA TYR A 55 1.60 18.81 18.38
C TYR A 55 1.71 17.31 18.65
N ASP A 56 0.88 16.55 17.92
CA ASP A 56 0.80 15.09 18.06
C ASP A 56 1.74 14.38 17.11
N SER A 57 1.88 14.86 15.87
CA SER A 57 2.74 14.28 14.85
C SER A 57 3.18 15.32 13.81
N VAL A 58 4.19 14.94 13.05
CA VAL A 58 4.63 15.64 11.83
C VAL A 58 4.18 14.82 10.64
N ILE A 59 3.58 15.47 9.64
CA ILE A 59 3.10 14.85 8.41
C ILE A 59 4.03 15.26 7.28
N GLY A 60 4.87 14.32 6.81
CA GLY A 60 5.97 14.66 5.92
C GLY A 60 6.89 15.68 6.57
N ASP A 61 7.28 16.70 5.83
CA ASP A 61 8.11 17.83 6.27
C ASP A 61 7.40 19.20 6.13
N LEU A 62 6.15 19.19 5.64
CA LEU A 62 5.40 20.44 5.41
C LEU A 62 4.38 20.75 6.49
N TYR A 63 3.81 19.75 7.18
CA TYR A 63 2.67 19.96 8.06
C TYR A 63 2.84 19.33 9.44
N LEU A 64 2.21 20.00 10.41
CA LEU A 64 2.08 19.56 11.81
C LEU A 64 0.63 19.21 12.11
N LYS A 65 0.41 18.14 12.87
CA LYS A 65 -0.91 17.72 13.34
C LYS A 65 -1.05 17.96 14.84
N LYS A 66 -2.13 18.61 15.25
CA LYS A 66 -2.50 18.81 16.65
C LYS A 66 -3.85 18.18 16.92
N ILE A 67 -3.95 17.41 18.01
CA ILE A 67 -5.20 16.79 18.44
C ILE A 67 -5.60 17.42 19.76
N SER A 68 -6.79 17.99 19.81
CA SER A 68 -7.40 18.57 21.01
C SER A 68 -8.72 17.89 21.32
N LEU A 69 -8.98 17.59 22.60
CA LEU A 69 -10.24 17.00 23.04
C LEU A 69 -11.46 17.91 22.79
N SER A 70 -11.25 19.23 22.77
CA SER A 70 -12.30 20.24 22.60
C SER A 70 -12.43 20.76 21.18
N GLU A 71 -11.35 20.76 20.40
CA GLU A 71 -11.28 21.41 19.09
C GLU A 71 -11.13 20.40 17.92
N GLY A 72 -10.99 19.11 18.24
CA GLY A 72 -10.76 18.08 17.23
C GLY A 72 -9.33 18.09 16.68
N ILE A 73 -9.20 17.66 15.44
CA ILE A 73 -7.92 17.61 14.71
C ILE A 73 -7.72 18.92 13.97
N ARG A 74 -6.53 19.49 14.08
CA ARG A 74 -6.11 20.68 13.30
C ARG A 74 -4.74 20.44 12.69
N TYR A 75 -4.54 21.04 11.54
CA TYR A 75 -3.28 20.99 10.79
C TYR A 75 -2.65 22.38 10.73
N PHE A 76 -1.33 22.41 10.72
CA PHE A 76 -0.52 23.63 10.68
C PHE A 76 0.60 23.42 9.66
N ASP A 77 1.03 24.49 9.00
CA ASP A 77 2.27 24.48 8.25
C ASP A 77 3.48 24.45 9.20
N MET A 78 4.70 24.31 8.66
CA MET A 78 5.91 24.33 9.47
C MET A 78 6.25 25.71 10.07
N ASN A 79 5.53 26.77 9.70
CA ASN A 79 5.59 28.07 10.34
C ASN A 79 4.52 28.23 11.43
N GLU A 80 3.80 27.16 11.74
CA GLU A 80 2.76 27.10 12.76
C GLU A 80 1.52 27.93 12.42
N ASN A 81 1.28 28.22 11.13
CA ASN A 81 0.03 28.80 10.67
C ASN A 81 -1.00 27.68 10.46
N ILE A 82 -2.26 27.97 10.81
CA ILE A 82 -3.36 27.01 10.59
C ILE A 82 -3.50 26.74 9.09
N THR A 83 -3.56 25.47 8.74
CA THR A 83 -3.85 25.01 7.39
C THR A 83 -5.34 24.71 7.28
N ASP A 84 -5.99 25.25 6.26
CA ASP A 84 -7.38 24.97 5.95
C ASP A 84 -7.49 23.60 5.28
N ALA A 85 -7.59 22.56 6.10
CA ALA A 85 -7.70 21.17 5.68
C ALA A 85 -8.39 20.33 6.76
N ASP A 86 -9.28 19.43 6.35
CA ASP A 86 -9.95 18.47 7.22
C ASP A 86 -9.15 17.18 7.37
N SER A 87 -8.38 16.80 6.34
CA SER A 87 -7.42 15.70 6.39
C SER A 87 -6.17 16.02 5.59
N ILE A 88 -5.01 15.64 6.13
CA ILE A 88 -3.72 15.66 5.43
C ILE A 88 -3.05 14.31 5.66
N GLU A 89 -2.67 13.65 4.56
CA GLU A 89 -1.91 12.42 4.56
C GLU A 89 -0.68 12.58 3.68
N TYR A 90 0.44 12.01 4.08
CA TYR A 90 1.68 12.01 3.31
C TYR A 90 2.02 10.59 2.86
N ASN A 91 2.20 10.42 1.57
CA ASN A 91 2.71 9.20 0.98
C ASN A 91 4.23 9.31 0.83
N SER A 92 4.99 8.62 1.67
CA SER A 92 6.46 8.67 1.68
C SER A 92 7.11 8.02 0.46
N GLU A 93 6.41 7.16 -0.26
CA GLU A 93 6.91 6.52 -1.48
C GLU A 93 6.84 7.48 -2.67
N THR A 94 5.78 8.26 -2.74
CA THR A 94 5.56 9.21 -3.83
C THR A 94 6.04 10.63 -3.52
N GLY A 95 6.23 10.98 -2.25
CA GLY A 95 6.52 12.35 -1.81
C GLY A 95 5.32 13.30 -1.93
N ILE A 96 4.10 12.77 -2.08
CA ILE A 96 2.89 13.56 -2.34
C ILE A 96 2.03 13.63 -1.08
N TYR A 97 1.51 14.80 -0.79
CA TYR A 97 0.50 15.04 0.23
C TYR A 97 -0.89 14.97 -0.39
N ASN A 98 -1.77 14.18 0.20
CA ASN A 98 -3.20 14.18 -0.10
C ASN A 98 -3.89 15.09 0.91
N ILE A 99 -4.50 16.16 0.44
CA ILE A 99 -5.23 17.12 1.26
C ILE A 99 -6.71 17.04 0.90
N LEU A 100 -7.55 16.85 1.91
CA LEU A 100 -9.00 16.90 1.80
C LEU A 100 -9.54 18.11 2.54
N LYS A 101 -10.45 18.83 1.90
CA LYS A 101 -11.20 19.96 2.48
C LYS A 101 -12.68 19.75 2.25
N TYR A 102 -13.47 19.86 3.32
CA TYR A 102 -14.91 19.95 3.20
C TYR A 102 -15.32 21.40 3.06
N SER A 103 -16.26 21.68 2.19
CA SER A 103 -16.77 23.03 1.99
C SER A 103 -17.93 23.33 2.95
N GLU A 104 -17.98 24.57 3.45
CA GLU A 104 -19.18 25.10 4.12
C GLU A 104 -20.30 25.45 3.13
N ASP A 105 -19.99 25.55 1.84
CA ASP A 105 -20.95 25.79 0.76
C ASP A 105 -21.69 24.48 0.44
N PRO A 106 -23.04 24.45 0.61
CA PRO A 106 -23.82 23.24 0.33
C PRO A 106 -23.78 22.78 -1.14
N GLU A 107 -23.37 23.65 -2.06
CA GLU A 107 -23.17 23.28 -3.48
C GLU A 107 -21.79 22.62 -3.73
N GLN A 108 -20.87 22.72 -2.78
CA GLN A 108 -19.53 22.12 -2.85
C GLN A 108 -19.39 21.16 -1.68
N GLN A 109 -19.12 19.87 -1.94
CA GLN A 109 -18.99 18.89 -0.86
C GLN A 109 -17.56 18.80 -0.36
N GLU A 110 -16.61 18.62 -1.26
CA GLU A 110 -15.22 18.37 -0.90
C GLU A 110 -14.25 18.73 -2.02
N THR A 111 -13.05 19.15 -1.64
CA THR A 111 -11.94 19.40 -2.56
C THR A 111 -10.77 18.49 -2.18
N TYR A 112 -10.27 17.75 -3.15
CA TYR A 112 -9.03 16.97 -3.06
C TYR A 112 -7.90 17.73 -3.72
N GLN A 113 -6.81 17.91 -3.00
CA GLN A 113 -5.57 18.50 -3.51
C GLN A 113 -4.43 17.52 -3.33
N LEU A 114 -3.63 17.34 -4.37
CA LEU A 114 -2.32 16.68 -4.30
C LEU A 114 -1.24 17.76 -4.33
N ILE A 115 -0.38 17.75 -3.32
CA ILE A 115 0.70 18.73 -3.15
C ILE A 115 2.02 17.99 -3.12
N ASP A 116 3.01 18.49 -3.84
CA ASP A 116 4.37 17.93 -3.86
C ASP A 116 5.19 18.31 -2.61
N GLU A 117 6.41 17.81 -2.53
CA GLU A 117 7.37 18.09 -1.45
C GLU A 117 7.75 19.57 -1.34
N ASN A 118 7.54 20.38 -2.39
CA ASN A 118 7.80 21.83 -2.39
C ASN A 118 6.59 22.64 -1.94
N GLY A 119 5.45 22.02 -1.71
CA GLY A 119 4.19 22.66 -1.36
C GLY A 119 3.40 23.17 -2.58
N GLU A 120 3.73 22.73 -3.78
CA GLU A 120 3.03 23.11 -5.01
C GLU A 120 1.87 22.14 -5.29
N ILE A 121 0.70 22.68 -5.65
CA ILE A 121 -0.46 21.88 -6.04
C ILE A 121 -0.18 21.25 -7.42
N VAL A 122 -0.04 19.94 -7.46
CA VAL A 122 0.18 19.18 -8.69
C VAL A 122 -1.12 18.69 -9.33
N TYR A 123 -2.17 18.54 -8.52
CA TYR A 123 -3.51 18.21 -9.01
C TYR A 123 -4.59 18.66 -8.02
N GLU A 124 -5.75 19.06 -8.53
CA GLU A 124 -6.91 19.45 -7.71
C GLU A 124 -8.21 19.05 -8.39
N VAL A 125 -9.17 18.58 -7.61
CA VAL A 125 -10.57 18.39 -8.02
C VAL A 125 -11.51 18.77 -6.90
N THR A 126 -12.60 19.47 -7.25
CA THR A 126 -13.70 19.78 -6.34
C THR A 126 -14.93 18.97 -6.75
N ASN A 127 -15.43 18.14 -5.85
CA ASN A 127 -16.69 17.44 -5.99
C ASN A 127 -17.85 18.36 -5.55
N ARG A 128 -18.96 18.35 -6.29
CA ARG A 128 -20.17 19.10 -5.97
C ARG A 128 -21.32 18.14 -5.70
N GLU A 129 -22.26 18.53 -4.83
CA GLU A 129 -23.45 17.74 -4.54
C GLU A 129 -24.31 17.49 -5.79
N SER A 130 -24.32 18.46 -6.71
CA SER A 130 -25.03 18.38 -7.99
C SER A 130 -24.36 17.50 -9.03
N ASP A 131 -23.09 17.09 -8.79
CA ASP A 131 -22.38 16.26 -9.75
C ASP A 131 -22.89 14.83 -9.66
N GLU A 132 -23.28 14.26 -10.81
CA GLU A 132 -23.62 12.84 -10.90
C GLU A 132 -22.42 11.94 -10.61
N LYS A 133 -21.21 12.52 -10.50
CA LYS A 133 -19.93 11.83 -10.34
C LYS A 133 -19.05 12.58 -9.35
N ALA A 134 -18.79 11.95 -8.23
CA ALA A 134 -17.69 12.34 -7.36
C ALA A 134 -16.42 11.55 -7.74
N TYR A 135 -15.25 12.13 -7.44
CA TYR A 135 -13.96 11.51 -7.74
C TYR A 135 -13.12 11.38 -6.49
N ILE A 136 -12.49 10.22 -6.32
CA ILE A 136 -11.43 9.99 -5.34
C ILE A 136 -10.11 10.00 -6.10
N ILE A 137 -9.13 10.70 -5.55
CA ILE A 137 -7.78 10.78 -6.12
C ILE A 137 -6.81 10.14 -5.15
N SER A 138 -5.90 9.36 -5.68
CA SER A 138 -4.78 8.80 -4.90
C SER A 138 -3.49 8.85 -5.71
N SER A 139 -2.39 9.20 -5.05
CA SER A 139 -1.06 9.12 -5.64
C SER A 139 -0.62 7.67 -5.77
N LEU A 140 -0.11 7.31 -6.93
CA LEU A 140 0.47 6.00 -7.23
C LEU A 140 2.00 6.08 -7.24
N SER A 141 2.54 7.09 -7.95
CA SER A 141 3.96 7.44 -7.97
C SER A 141 4.13 8.96 -7.94
N LYS A 142 5.36 9.45 -8.07
CA LYS A 142 5.63 10.90 -8.25
C LYS A 142 4.99 11.48 -9.51
N ASN A 143 4.81 10.65 -10.53
CA ASN A 143 4.32 11.06 -11.85
C ASN A 143 2.92 10.55 -12.18
N MET A 144 2.40 9.61 -11.41
CA MET A 144 1.13 8.94 -11.69
C MET A 144 0.14 9.04 -10.55
N ILE A 145 -1.10 9.38 -10.88
CA ILE A 145 -2.23 9.31 -9.96
C ILE A 145 -3.35 8.46 -10.52
N LYS A 146 -4.13 7.91 -9.61
CA LYS A 146 -5.41 7.25 -9.87
C LYS A 146 -6.52 8.26 -9.63
N ILE A 147 -7.41 8.39 -10.62
CA ILE A 147 -8.67 9.11 -10.50
C ILE A 147 -9.77 8.05 -10.58
N ALA A 148 -10.48 7.80 -9.51
CA ALA A 148 -11.56 6.82 -9.48
C ALA A 148 -12.91 7.52 -9.31
N ARG A 149 -13.90 7.09 -10.08
CA ARG A 149 -15.28 7.51 -9.86
C ARG A 149 -15.80 6.91 -8.57
N SER A 150 -16.55 7.70 -7.81
CA SER A 150 -17.19 7.26 -6.58
C SER A 150 -18.63 7.73 -6.48
N VAL A 151 -19.40 7.08 -5.61
CA VAL A 151 -20.75 7.49 -5.26
C VAL A 151 -20.86 7.55 -3.74
N PHE A 152 -21.67 8.50 -3.26
CA PHE A 152 -22.01 8.56 -1.83
C PHE A 152 -23.06 7.51 -1.49
N PHE A 153 -22.75 6.65 -0.51
CA PHE A 153 -23.69 5.69 0.02
C PHE A 153 -23.58 5.66 1.55
N TYR A 154 -24.67 5.98 2.25
CA TYR A 154 -24.74 6.06 3.73
C TYR A 154 -23.59 6.87 4.37
N ASN A 155 -23.35 8.10 3.89
CA ASN A 155 -22.28 9.01 4.35
C ASN A 155 -20.86 8.47 4.17
N SER A 156 -20.65 7.52 3.31
CA SER A 156 -19.33 7.01 2.93
C SER A 156 -19.17 7.01 1.41
N LEU A 157 -17.96 7.32 0.98
CA LEU A 157 -17.62 7.34 -0.44
C LEU A 157 -17.14 5.95 -0.87
N TYR A 158 -17.80 5.37 -1.87
CA TYR A 158 -17.43 4.08 -2.46
C TYR A 158 -17.02 4.27 -3.91
N THR A 159 -15.99 3.55 -4.35
CA THR A 159 -15.67 3.49 -5.78
C THR A 159 -16.75 2.71 -6.52
N ASP A 160 -17.45 3.37 -7.42
CA ASP A 160 -18.46 2.77 -8.28
C ASP A 160 -18.29 3.32 -9.70
N GLY A 161 -17.53 2.62 -10.49
CA GLY A 161 -17.31 2.95 -11.88
C GLY A 161 -15.85 3.01 -12.28
N PRO A 162 -15.58 3.53 -13.47
CA PRO A 162 -14.26 3.49 -14.06
C PRO A 162 -13.25 4.32 -13.27
N ALA A 163 -12.03 3.78 -13.23
CA ALA A 163 -10.84 4.48 -12.77
C ALA A 163 -9.97 4.86 -13.99
N TYR A 164 -9.15 5.88 -13.81
CA TYR A 164 -8.25 6.40 -14.84
C TYR A 164 -6.88 6.63 -14.24
N PHE A 165 -5.85 6.40 -15.03
CA PHE A 165 -4.52 6.93 -14.76
C PHE A 165 -4.43 8.38 -15.24
N TYR A 166 -3.76 9.22 -14.49
CA TYR A 166 -3.40 10.56 -14.90
C TYR A 166 -1.89 10.76 -14.71
N ASN A 167 -1.22 11.16 -15.79
CA ASN A 167 0.21 11.46 -15.76
C ASN A 167 0.41 12.92 -15.36
N LEU A 168 0.99 13.15 -14.18
CA LEU A 168 1.24 14.49 -13.64
C LEU A 168 2.28 15.26 -14.45
N LYS A 169 3.31 14.58 -14.96
CA LYS A 169 4.38 15.19 -15.74
C LYS A 169 3.88 15.70 -17.10
N GLU A 170 3.02 14.91 -17.74
CA GLU A 170 2.41 15.27 -19.02
C GLU A 170 1.13 16.11 -18.86
N GLN A 171 0.61 16.22 -17.64
CA GLN A 171 -0.68 16.83 -17.31
C GLN A 171 -1.83 16.26 -18.15
N LYS A 172 -1.84 14.95 -18.30
CA LYS A 172 -2.76 14.25 -19.20
C LYS A 172 -3.35 13.01 -18.56
N GLN A 173 -4.69 12.87 -18.69
CA GLN A 173 -5.36 11.61 -18.40
C GLN A 173 -5.05 10.60 -19.51
N ILE A 174 -4.78 9.36 -19.10
CA ILE A 174 -4.68 8.23 -20.04
C ILE A 174 -6.11 7.86 -20.47
N ASP A 175 -6.34 7.81 -21.77
CA ASP A 175 -7.69 7.71 -22.35
C ASP A 175 -8.42 6.39 -22.03
N THR A 176 -7.69 5.35 -21.61
CA THR A 176 -8.30 4.06 -21.25
C THR A 176 -8.95 4.14 -19.86
N SER A 177 -10.19 3.71 -19.79
CA SER A 177 -10.91 3.53 -18.51
C SER A 177 -10.72 2.12 -18.00
N TYR A 178 -10.51 2.00 -16.70
CA TYR A 178 -10.31 0.73 -16.02
C TYR A 178 -11.42 0.48 -15.00
N THR A 179 -11.80 -0.78 -14.81
CA THR A 179 -12.73 -1.16 -13.74
C THR A 179 -12.06 -1.02 -12.37
N SER A 180 -10.74 -1.16 -12.34
CA SER A 180 -9.92 -0.93 -11.13
C SER A 180 -8.47 -0.69 -11.50
N ILE A 181 -7.73 -0.01 -10.60
CA ILE A 181 -6.30 0.28 -10.72
C ILE A 181 -5.62 -0.08 -9.42
N TYR A 182 -4.47 -0.76 -9.51
CA TYR A 182 -3.72 -1.30 -8.39
C TYR A 182 -2.21 -1.06 -8.56
N GLY A 183 -1.49 -0.89 -7.46
CA GLY A 183 -0.03 -1.03 -7.44
C GLY A 183 0.35 -2.50 -7.40
N ILE A 184 1.40 -2.86 -8.12
CA ILE A 184 2.03 -4.18 -8.12
C ILE A 184 3.53 -4.04 -7.84
N ALA A 185 4.29 -5.14 -7.85
CA ALA A 185 5.72 -5.10 -7.63
C ALA A 185 6.46 -4.14 -8.59
N ASN A 186 7.73 -3.85 -8.28
CA ASN A 186 8.62 -3.03 -9.11
C ASN A 186 8.15 -1.57 -9.38
N HIS A 187 7.29 -1.00 -8.53
CA HIS A 187 6.66 0.32 -8.74
C HIS A 187 5.83 0.42 -10.02
N GLU A 188 5.21 -0.68 -10.39
CA GLU A 188 4.32 -0.78 -11.54
C GLU A 188 2.86 -0.69 -11.13
N PHE A 189 1.97 -0.41 -12.09
CA PHE A 189 0.56 -0.22 -11.86
C PHE A 189 -0.26 -1.02 -12.86
N LEU A 190 -1.16 -1.84 -12.34
CA LEU A 190 -2.08 -2.66 -13.11
C LEU A 190 -3.42 -1.96 -13.27
N GLY A 191 -3.84 -1.73 -14.51
CA GLY A 191 -5.17 -1.30 -14.88
C GLY A 191 -5.99 -2.49 -15.40
N LYS A 192 -7.06 -2.85 -14.66
CA LYS A 192 -7.99 -3.92 -15.06
C LYS A 192 -9.02 -3.37 -16.03
N ARG A 193 -9.09 -3.90 -17.26
CA ARG A 193 -10.16 -3.69 -18.25
C ARG A 193 -11.23 -4.78 -18.12
N GLU A 194 -12.34 -4.66 -18.86
CA GLU A 194 -13.33 -5.75 -18.95
C GLU A 194 -12.78 -6.99 -19.66
N ASP A 195 -11.86 -6.79 -20.60
CA ASP A 195 -11.32 -7.81 -21.51
C ASP A 195 -9.83 -8.05 -21.34
N GLY A 196 -9.21 -7.55 -20.25
CA GLY A 196 -7.77 -7.71 -20.06
C GLY A 196 -7.14 -6.81 -19.01
N ILE A 197 -5.82 -6.73 -19.11
CA ILE A 197 -4.96 -5.99 -18.18
C ILE A 197 -3.98 -5.13 -18.99
N ASP A 198 -3.77 -3.91 -18.51
CA ASP A 198 -2.65 -3.06 -18.92
C ASP A 198 -1.74 -2.80 -17.73
N ILE A 199 -0.42 -2.85 -17.94
CA ILE A 199 0.58 -2.54 -16.91
C ILE A 199 1.36 -1.31 -17.34
N TYR A 200 1.58 -0.42 -16.38
CA TYR A 200 2.26 0.86 -16.55
C TYR A 200 3.43 0.96 -15.59
N ASP A 201 4.51 1.60 -16.05
CA ASP A 201 5.61 2.00 -15.18
C ASP A 201 5.28 3.27 -14.36
N GLU A 202 6.18 3.68 -13.47
CA GLU A 202 6.04 4.86 -12.61
C GLU A 202 5.98 6.20 -13.39
N ASP A 203 6.45 6.23 -14.64
CA ASP A 203 6.38 7.37 -15.54
C ASP A 203 5.11 7.41 -16.40
N GLY A 204 4.26 6.37 -16.30
CA GLY A 204 3.00 6.25 -17.04
C GLY A 204 3.14 5.72 -18.46
N ASN A 205 4.26 5.08 -18.79
CA ASN A 205 4.38 4.35 -20.05
C ASN A 205 3.73 2.99 -19.89
N LYS A 206 2.89 2.61 -20.86
CA LYS A 206 2.34 1.26 -20.91
C LYS A 206 3.45 0.29 -21.31
N ILE A 207 3.83 -0.60 -20.40
CA ILE A 207 4.90 -1.59 -20.60
C ILE A 207 4.35 -2.93 -21.10
N HIS A 208 3.19 -3.36 -20.54
CA HIS A 208 2.55 -4.61 -20.94
C HIS A 208 1.06 -4.40 -21.18
N SER A 209 0.48 -5.23 -22.05
CA SER A 209 -0.96 -5.27 -22.29
C SER A 209 -1.31 -6.66 -22.81
N PHE A 210 -2.23 -7.36 -22.14
CA PHE A 210 -2.70 -8.66 -22.61
C PHE A 210 -4.20 -8.81 -22.39
N ASP A 211 -4.84 -9.50 -23.33
CA ASP A 211 -6.28 -9.72 -23.32
C ASP A 211 -6.60 -11.01 -22.57
N LEU A 212 -7.62 -10.95 -21.74
CA LEU A 212 -8.16 -12.06 -20.97
C LEU A 212 -9.64 -12.18 -21.30
N SER A 213 -10.04 -13.29 -21.93
CA SER A 213 -11.45 -13.54 -22.20
C SER A 213 -12.08 -14.33 -21.05
N ASP A 214 -13.34 -13.98 -20.73
CA ASP A 214 -14.19 -14.76 -19.80
C ASP A 214 -13.63 -14.93 -18.37
N TYR A 215 -12.79 -13.99 -17.91
CA TYR A 215 -12.29 -14.02 -16.53
C TYR A 215 -13.26 -13.32 -15.57
N GLU A 216 -13.28 -13.76 -14.32
CA GLU A 216 -14.16 -13.22 -13.27
C GLU A 216 -13.43 -12.24 -12.36
N SER A 217 -12.24 -12.62 -11.88
CA SER A 217 -11.47 -11.79 -10.97
C SER A 217 -9.97 -11.91 -11.18
N ILE A 218 -9.22 -10.97 -10.60
CA ILE A 218 -7.75 -10.93 -10.60
C ILE A 218 -7.31 -10.73 -9.16
N GLN A 219 -6.32 -11.52 -8.74
CA GLN A 219 -5.59 -11.35 -7.49
C GLN A 219 -4.12 -11.04 -7.80
N TYR A 220 -3.52 -10.24 -6.96
CA TYR A 220 -2.12 -9.82 -7.01
C TYR A 220 -1.70 -9.40 -5.60
N GLU A 221 -0.41 -9.41 -5.34
CA GLU A 221 0.20 -8.90 -4.11
C GLU A 221 1.22 -7.83 -4.46
N TYR A 222 1.36 -6.81 -3.58
CA TYR A 222 2.25 -5.68 -3.81
C TYR A 222 3.73 -6.09 -3.94
N ASP A 223 4.13 -7.16 -3.25
CA ASP A 223 5.50 -7.67 -3.23
C ASP A 223 5.75 -8.78 -4.27
N SER A 224 4.79 -9.03 -5.18
CA SER A 224 4.87 -10.12 -6.17
C SER A 224 4.62 -9.61 -7.59
N SER A 225 5.38 -10.12 -8.55
CA SER A 225 5.17 -9.92 -9.99
C SER A 225 4.13 -10.89 -10.58
N LEU A 226 3.58 -11.80 -9.77
CA LEU A 226 2.59 -12.77 -10.21
C LEU A 226 1.19 -12.18 -10.28
N ILE A 227 0.48 -12.49 -11.36
CA ILE A 227 -0.91 -12.13 -11.60
C ILE A 227 -1.74 -13.41 -11.65
N VAL A 228 -2.69 -13.52 -10.74
CA VAL A 228 -3.56 -14.70 -10.64
C VAL A 228 -4.94 -14.36 -11.13
N VAL A 229 -5.43 -15.12 -12.11
CA VAL A 229 -6.69 -14.86 -12.82
C VAL A 229 -7.67 -15.99 -12.60
N GLN A 230 -8.88 -15.65 -12.16
CA GLN A 230 -9.98 -16.58 -11.92
C GLN A 230 -10.84 -16.75 -13.15
N TYR A 231 -11.15 -18.03 -13.47
CA TYR A 231 -12.06 -18.46 -14.52
C TYR A 231 -13.08 -19.46 -13.95
N GLY A 232 -14.24 -18.98 -13.56
CA GLY A 232 -15.23 -19.78 -12.83
C GLY A 232 -14.67 -20.23 -11.47
N GLU A 233 -14.63 -21.54 -11.24
CA GLU A 233 -14.11 -22.12 -9.98
C GLU A 233 -12.61 -22.45 -10.03
N THR A 234 -11.87 -21.94 -11.02
CA THR A 234 -10.46 -22.28 -11.23
C THR A 234 -9.60 -21.06 -11.49
N TRP A 235 -8.30 -21.21 -11.25
CA TRP A 235 -7.31 -20.14 -11.35
C TRP A 235 -6.22 -20.49 -12.37
N ARG A 236 -5.62 -19.44 -12.96
CA ARG A 236 -4.37 -19.49 -13.74
C ARG A 236 -3.39 -18.47 -13.22
N VAL A 237 -2.10 -18.72 -13.43
CA VAL A 237 -1.00 -17.87 -12.99
C VAL A 237 -0.26 -17.31 -14.19
N TYR A 238 -0.11 -16.00 -14.22
CA TYR A 238 0.57 -15.27 -15.28
C TYR A 238 1.72 -14.46 -14.68
N ASP A 239 2.76 -14.22 -15.46
CA ASP A 239 3.74 -13.18 -15.20
C ASP A 239 3.24 -11.81 -15.69
N GLU A 240 4.04 -10.76 -15.46
CA GLU A 240 3.73 -9.40 -15.89
C GLU A 240 3.70 -9.22 -17.42
N ASP A 241 4.38 -10.11 -18.17
CA ASP A 241 4.33 -10.18 -19.63
C ASP A 241 3.06 -10.83 -20.18
N GLY A 242 2.24 -11.42 -19.31
CA GLY A 242 1.02 -12.16 -19.66
C GLY A 242 1.29 -13.60 -20.09
N ASN A 243 2.47 -14.16 -19.81
CA ASN A 243 2.73 -15.56 -20.06
C ASN A 243 2.09 -16.42 -18.98
N ASP A 244 1.33 -17.44 -19.39
CA ASP A 244 0.81 -18.48 -18.47
C ASP A 244 1.98 -19.34 -17.99
N LEU A 245 2.38 -19.14 -16.73
CA LEU A 245 3.59 -19.74 -16.16
C LEU A 245 3.48 -21.26 -15.98
N MET A 246 2.28 -21.74 -15.68
CA MET A 246 2.06 -23.14 -15.33
C MET A 246 1.41 -23.96 -16.47
N GLY A 247 0.72 -23.28 -17.40
CA GLY A 247 0.00 -23.92 -18.50
C GLY A 247 -1.23 -24.74 -18.09
N GLU A 248 -1.58 -24.73 -16.80
CA GLU A 248 -2.70 -25.50 -16.23
C GLU A 248 -3.56 -24.66 -15.29
N ARG A 249 -4.68 -25.21 -14.83
CA ARG A 249 -5.61 -24.60 -13.91
C ARG A 249 -5.48 -25.17 -12.52
N PHE A 250 -5.75 -24.34 -11.51
CA PHE A 250 -5.69 -24.68 -10.09
C PHE A 250 -7.07 -24.55 -9.45
N GLN A 251 -7.35 -25.35 -8.42
CA GLN A 251 -8.57 -25.27 -7.62
C GLN A 251 -8.52 -24.04 -6.69
N ASP A 252 -7.34 -23.75 -6.14
CA ASP A 252 -7.13 -22.65 -5.20
C ASP A 252 -5.72 -22.09 -5.33
N VAL A 253 -5.55 -20.82 -4.90
CA VAL A 253 -4.30 -20.08 -4.91
C VAL A 253 -4.19 -19.20 -3.68
N ARG A 254 -3.00 -19.08 -3.10
CA ARG A 254 -2.72 -18.23 -1.96
C ARG A 254 -1.34 -17.60 -2.05
N PHE A 255 -1.27 -16.28 -1.97
CA PHE A 255 0.01 -15.57 -1.89
C PHE A 255 0.68 -15.74 -0.53
N ILE A 256 2.00 -15.93 -0.54
CA ILE A 256 2.87 -16.01 0.63
C ILE A 256 4.06 -15.07 0.34
N GLY A 257 3.84 -13.74 0.46
CA GLY A 257 4.77 -12.74 -0.03
C GLY A 257 5.00 -12.89 -1.54
N GLU A 258 6.28 -12.99 -1.96
CA GLU A 258 6.68 -13.23 -3.34
C GLU A 258 6.43 -14.65 -3.85
N PHE A 259 5.97 -15.58 -3.00
CA PHE A 259 5.66 -16.97 -3.40
C PHE A 259 4.16 -17.15 -3.56
N LEU A 260 3.78 -18.19 -4.33
CA LEU A 260 2.40 -18.58 -4.54
C LEU A 260 2.21 -20.05 -4.22
N GLU A 261 1.33 -20.33 -3.27
CA GLU A 261 0.82 -21.67 -3.02
C GLU A 261 -0.32 -21.97 -4.00
N LEU A 262 -0.29 -23.16 -4.60
CA LEU A 262 -1.22 -23.61 -5.61
C LEU A 262 -1.79 -24.97 -5.21
N LYS A 263 -3.12 -25.14 -5.36
CA LYS A 263 -3.80 -26.43 -5.21
C LYS A 263 -4.21 -26.93 -6.61
N ASN A 264 -3.63 -28.02 -7.05
CA ASN A 264 -3.92 -28.61 -8.37
C ASN A 264 -5.31 -29.26 -8.40
N MET A 265 -5.73 -29.74 -9.59
CA MET A 265 -7.04 -30.35 -9.78
C MET A 265 -7.19 -31.71 -9.08
N ASP A 266 -6.11 -32.34 -8.65
CA ASP A 266 -6.08 -33.59 -7.87
C ASP A 266 -6.13 -33.30 -6.34
N GLY A 267 -6.13 -32.02 -5.91
CA GLY A 267 -6.16 -31.60 -4.53
C GLY A 267 -4.80 -31.57 -3.84
N GLU A 268 -3.71 -31.76 -4.58
CA GLU A 268 -2.35 -31.64 -4.06
C GLU A 268 -1.91 -30.17 -4.07
N CYS A 269 -1.21 -29.75 -3.00
CA CYS A 269 -0.66 -28.42 -2.90
C CYS A 269 0.84 -28.42 -3.22
N GLY A 270 1.30 -27.29 -3.77
CA GLY A 270 2.70 -27.00 -4.06
C GLY A 270 2.95 -25.50 -3.99
N VAL A 271 4.20 -25.08 -3.96
CA VAL A 271 4.57 -23.65 -3.91
C VAL A 271 5.51 -23.32 -5.06
N ILE A 272 5.27 -22.21 -5.73
CA ILE A 272 6.12 -21.65 -6.79
C ILE A 272 6.73 -20.32 -6.38
N ASP A 273 7.86 -19.97 -7.01
CA ASP A 273 8.44 -18.62 -6.96
C ASP A 273 7.84 -17.72 -8.04
N GLU A 274 8.24 -16.45 -8.07
CA GLU A 274 7.79 -15.44 -9.05
C GLU A 274 8.11 -15.81 -10.53
N LYS A 275 8.99 -16.76 -10.77
CA LYS A 275 9.36 -17.24 -12.11
C LYS A 275 8.60 -18.48 -12.51
N GLY A 276 7.68 -18.97 -11.66
CA GLY A 276 6.97 -20.21 -11.86
C GLY A 276 7.79 -21.48 -11.55
N ASN A 277 8.98 -21.34 -10.92
CA ASN A 277 9.74 -22.53 -10.52
C ASN A 277 9.11 -23.14 -9.27
N VAL A 278 8.95 -24.47 -9.29
CA VAL A 278 8.40 -25.20 -8.15
C VAL A 278 9.42 -25.23 -7.01
N VAL A 279 9.07 -24.61 -5.89
CA VAL A 279 9.88 -24.53 -4.66
C VAL A 279 9.51 -25.68 -3.71
N ILE A 280 8.20 -25.92 -3.52
CA ILE A 280 7.70 -27.10 -2.82
C ILE A 280 6.93 -27.94 -3.86
N PRO A 281 7.33 -29.19 -4.11
CA PRO A 281 6.64 -30.07 -5.06
C PRO A 281 5.19 -30.32 -4.67
N PHE A 282 4.32 -30.45 -5.67
CA PHE A 282 2.95 -30.92 -5.46
C PHE A 282 2.95 -32.31 -4.86
N GLY A 283 2.12 -32.52 -3.84
CA GLY A 283 2.05 -33.74 -3.08
C GLY A 283 2.94 -33.81 -1.82
N ASP A 284 3.86 -32.84 -1.61
CA ASP A 284 4.59 -32.70 -0.34
C ASP A 284 3.83 -31.83 0.68
N LEU A 285 2.92 -30.97 0.18
CA LEU A 285 2.05 -30.10 0.95
C LEU A 285 0.60 -30.55 0.78
N TYR A 286 -0.14 -30.72 1.88
CA TYR A 286 -1.53 -31.13 1.87
C TYR A 286 -2.36 -30.31 2.85
N GLU A 287 -3.62 -30.06 2.48
CA GLU A 287 -4.64 -29.55 3.39
C GLU A 287 -5.57 -30.70 3.78
N VAL A 288 -5.65 -30.98 5.09
CA VAL A 288 -6.53 -32.01 5.66
C VAL A 288 -7.37 -31.37 6.78
N ASP A 289 -8.70 -31.38 6.61
CA ASP A 289 -9.64 -30.85 7.62
C ASP A 289 -9.31 -29.41 8.09
N TYR A 290 -8.88 -28.53 7.16
CA TYR A 290 -8.43 -27.14 7.39
C TYR A 290 -7.03 -26.99 8.01
N ASP A 291 -6.30 -28.09 8.29
CA ASP A 291 -4.91 -28.05 8.72
C ASP A 291 -3.98 -28.36 7.55
N GLU A 292 -2.94 -27.55 7.37
CA GLU A 292 -1.91 -27.78 6.37
C GLU A 292 -0.81 -28.66 6.91
N THR A 293 -0.31 -29.58 6.09
CA THR A 293 0.81 -30.45 6.45
C THR A 293 1.88 -30.42 5.35
N TYR A 294 3.16 -30.42 5.78
CA TYR A 294 4.32 -30.59 4.92
C TYR A 294 5.02 -31.89 5.27
N GLN A 295 5.11 -32.80 4.29
CA GLN A 295 5.70 -34.13 4.45
C GLN A 295 5.12 -34.91 5.65
N GLY A 296 3.83 -34.71 5.96
CA GLY A 296 3.11 -35.38 7.03
C GLY A 296 3.32 -34.78 8.44
N GLU A 297 3.97 -33.63 8.54
CA GLU A 297 4.06 -32.82 9.75
C GLU A 297 3.11 -31.62 9.66
N GLU A 298 2.41 -31.28 10.72
CA GLU A 298 1.48 -30.14 10.76
C GLU A 298 2.23 -28.83 10.57
N ILE A 299 1.76 -27.96 9.65
CA ILE A 299 2.31 -26.62 9.46
C ILE A 299 1.77 -25.68 10.52
N LYS A 300 2.64 -25.04 11.27
CA LYS A 300 2.31 -24.02 12.28
C LYS A 300 2.45 -22.61 11.73
N ALA A 301 3.34 -22.38 10.78
CA ALA A 301 3.51 -21.10 10.10
C ALA A 301 4.20 -21.29 8.75
N MET A 302 3.78 -20.48 7.78
CA MET A 302 4.44 -20.33 6.49
C MET A 302 4.56 -18.82 6.21
N SER A 303 5.76 -18.37 5.84
CA SER A 303 6.02 -16.94 5.57
C SER A 303 7.18 -16.77 4.62
N ALA A 304 7.16 -15.68 3.85
CA ALA A 304 8.25 -15.27 2.98
C ALA A 304 8.98 -14.06 3.57
N VAL A 305 10.31 -14.10 3.54
CA VAL A 305 11.17 -12.98 3.96
C VAL A 305 12.42 -12.94 3.10
N ALA A 306 12.65 -11.83 2.43
CA ALA A 306 13.87 -11.57 1.65
C ALA A 306 14.20 -12.69 0.63
N GLY A 307 13.23 -13.09 -0.18
CA GLY A 307 13.39 -14.09 -1.23
C GLY A 307 13.50 -15.53 -0.73
N LYS A 308 13.12 -15.79 0.52
CA LYS A 308 13.14 -17.12 1.10
C LYS A 308 11.80 -17.50 1.70
N LEU A 309 11.33 -18.70 1.40
CA LEU A 309 10.15 -19.29 2.02
C LEU A 309 10.56 -20.03 3.30
N TYR A 310 9.90 -19.73 4.40
CA TYR A 310 10.08 -20.36 5.71
C TYR A 310 8.84 -21.16 6.04
N VAL A 311 8.99 -22.47 6.29
CA VAL A 311 7.91 -23.36 6.72
C VAL A 311 8.27 -23.92 8.09
N VAL A 312 7.42 -23.69 9.09
CA VAL A 312 7.56 -24.20 10.45
C VAL A 312 6.56 -25.33 10.62
N THR A 313 7.04 -26.54 10.89
CA THR A 313 6.22 -27.73 11.11
C THR A 313 6.35 -28.26 12.54
N GLU A 314 5.33 -28.92 13.04
CA GLU A 314 5.33 -29.60 14.33
C GLU A 314 5.14 -31.11 14.15
N LYS A 315 6.05 -31.87 14.74
CA LYS A 315 5.96 -33.32 14.77
C LYS A 315 5.02 -33.77 15.89
N THR A 316 3.92 -34.40 15.52
CA THR A 316 2.76 -34.75 16.37
C THR A 316 3.07 -35.59 17.64
N ARG A 317 4.31 -35.93 17.95
CA ARG A 317 4.67 -36.76 19.12
C ARG A 317 5.62 -36.13 20.12
N ASP A 318 6.29 -35.06 19.78
CA ASP A 318 7.42 -34.56 20.60
C ASP A 318 7.38 -33.05 20.89
N ASP A 319 6.34 -32.33 20.47
CA ASP A 319 6.21 -30.84 20.53
C ASP A 319 7.48 -30.09 20.00
N LEU A 320 8.21 -30.73 19.10
CA LEU A 320 9.41 -30.16 18.50
C LEU A 320 9.05 -29.47 17.19
N LEU A 321 9.45 -28.21 17.10
CA LEU A 321 9.29 -27.42 15.87
C LEU A 321 10.49 -27.67 14.95
N ASN A 322 10.22 -27.91 13.67
CA ASN A 322 11.20 -27.96 12.60
C ASN A 322 11.07 -26.69 11.75
N LEU A 323 12.17 -26.16 11.27
CA LEU A 323 12.23 -25.03 10.36
C LEU A 323 12.81 -25.49 9.03
N HIS A 324 12.02 -25.36 7.96
CA HIS A 324 12.44 -25.59 6.58
C HIS A 324 12.62 -24.23 5.90
N ILE A 325 13.70 -24.08 5.12
CA ILE A 325 14.02 -22.84 4.41
C ILE A 325 14.25 -23.22 2.93
N PHE A 326 13.52 -22.58 2.04
CA PHE A 326 13.56 -22.81 0.59
C PHE A 326 14.05 -21.57 -0.15
#